data_78a3c5eebdc752ed72d2db68b60153ac
#
_entry.id   78a3c5eebdc752ed72d2db68b60153ac
#
_cell.length_a   1.000
_cell.length_b   1.000
_cell.length_c   1.000
_cell.angle_alpha   90.00
_cell.angle_beta   90.00
_cell.angle_gamma   90.00
#
_symmetry.space_group_name_H-M   'P 1'
#
loop_
_entity.id
_entity.type
_entity.pdbx_description
1 polymer ?
#
loop_
_entity_poly.entity_id
_entity_poly.type
_entity_poly.pdbx_seq_one_letter_code
_entity_poly.pdbx_strand_id
1 'polypeptide(L)'
;LDALSTDPEQCVTKLEKETGIKNILSVIKSLLDKEAIFVKEELRRTYKPKTETRVRLTAVARNEHRLHIFFDELQRRAPKQLDLLMKYLELSGYLSGRDIKEVSKAELLQRTSATPAVFNGLVDRGVFEVYQQEIGRIDKALLKEVIPVNPLNEHQQRAYHSILENFQSKNVCLLHGVTASGKTEVYIHLIEETIRQGKQVLYLLPEIALTAQITERLQRVFGSRLGIYHSKFPDAERVEIWQKQLSEADYDIILGVRSSVFLPFRNLGLVIVDEEHENTYKQQDPAPRYHARNAAIVLASMYGAKTLLGTATPSVETWHNATSGKYGLVELKERYKEIQLPEIIPVAVSYTHLRAHETDQYL
;
A
#
# COMPACT_ATOMS: atom_id res chain seq x y z
N LEU A 1 -43.98 0.62 -8.92
CA LEU A 1 -44.40 1.64 -7.93
C LEU A 1 -45.09 0.98 -6.72
N ASP A 2 -45.87 -0.08 -6.89
CA ASP A 2 -46.58 -0.75 -5.79
C ASP A 2 -45.64 -1.23 -4.67
N ALA A 3 -44.45 -1.76 -5.01
CA ALA A 3 -43.43 -2.15 -4.04
C ALA A 3 -42.95 -0.95 -3.20
N LEU A 4 -42.81 0.23 -3.82
CA LEU A 4 -42.40 1.46 -3.13
C LEU A 4 -43.55 2.13 -2.35
N SER A 5 -44.81 1.80 -2.68
CA SER A 5 -45.97 2.25 -1.90
C SER A 5 -46.04 1.58 -0.54
N THR A 6 -45.52 0.35 -0.43
CA THR A 6 -45.49 -0.43 0.83
C THR A 6 -44.31 -0.07 1.69
N ASP A 7 -43.14 0.16 1.08
CA ASP A 7 -41.91 0.53 1.75
C ASP A 7 -41.19 1.62 0.89
N PRO A 8 -41.32 2.91 1.26
CA PRO A 8 -40.89 4.04 0.42
C PRO A 8 -39.38 4.11 0.18
N GLU A 9 -38.55 3.56 1.08
CA GLU A 9 -37.09 3.55 0.94
C GLU A 9 -36.59 2.12 0.81
N GLN A 10 -36.40 1.65 -0.41
CA GLN A 10 -35.90 0.30 -0.68
C GLN A 10 -34.58 0.29 -1.45
N CYS A 11 -33.70 -0.65 -1.11
CA CYS A 11 -32.49 -0.90 -1.86
C CYS A 11 -32.83 -1.54 -3.23
N VAL A 12 -32.13 -1.09 -4.28
CA VAL A 12 -32.31 -1.60 -5.66
C VAL A 12 -32.26 -3.12 -5.75
N THR A 13 -31.34 -3.75 -5.03
CA THR A 13 -31.21 -5.22 -5.00
C THR A 13 -32.39 -5.93 -4.31
N LYS A 14 -33.09 -5.28 -3.36
CA LYS A 14 -34.28 -5.79 -2.72
C LYS A 14 -35.47 -5.67 -3.69
N LEU A 15 -35.62 -4.52 -4.34
CA LEU A 15 -36.61 -4.28 -5.37
C LEU A 15 -36.52 -5.28 -6.54
N GLU A 16 -35.32 -5.60 -6.99
CA GLU A 16 -35.08 -6.60 -8.04
C GLU A 16 -35.58 -7.99 -7.63
N LYS A 17 -35.35 -8.40 -6.38
CA LYS A 17 -35.80 -9.68 -5.84
C LYS A 17 -37.33 -9.72 -5.64
N GLU A 18 -37.92 -8.65 -5.15
CA GLU A 18 -39.35 -8.59 -4.87
C GLU A 18 -40.21 -8.49 -6.15
N THR A 19 -39.69 -7.73 -7.14
CA THR A 19 -40.42 -7.51 -8.39
C THR A 19 -40.13 -8.59 -9.44
N GLY A 20 -39.06 -9.33 -9.33
CA GLY A 20 -38.60 -10.32 -10.32
C GLY A 20 -38.16 -9.72 -11.67
N ILE A 21 -38.06 -8.40 -11.78
CA ILE A 21 -37.75 -7.70 -13.03
C ILE A 21 -36.25 -7.82 -13.31
N LYS A 22 -35.91 -8.58 -14.35
CA LYS A 22 -34.54 -8.60 -14.89
C LYS A 22 -34.20 -7.23 -15.50
N ASN A 23 -33.12 -6.60 -15.09
CA ASN A 23 -32.73 -5.25 -15.54
C ASN A 23 -33.59 -4.10 -14.96
N ILE A 24 -33.82 -4.16 -13.65
CA ILE A 24 -34.57 -3.13 -12.91
C ILE A 24 -33.98 -1.72 -13.06
N LEU A 25 -32.66 -1.58 -13.35
CA LEU A 25 -31.99 -0.29 -13.52
C LEU A 25 -32.59 0.55 -14.67
N SER A 26 -33.01 -0.08 -15.76
CA SER A 26 -33.65 0.64 -16.88
C SER A 26 -35.03 1.19 -16.50
N VAL A 27 -35.78 0.45 -15.67
CA VAL A 27 -37.05 0.88 -15.14
C VAL A 27 -36.86 2.03 -14.14
N ILE A 28 -35.91 1.91 -13.24
CA ILE A 28 -35.55 2.96 -12.27
C ILE A 28 -35.17 4.24 -13.02
N LYS A 29 -34.33 4.15 -14.06
CA LYS A 29 -33.96 5.30 -14.87
C LYS A 29 -35.18 5.97 -15.53
N SER A 30 -36.10 5.19 -16.11
CA SER A 30 -37.33 5.72 -16.71
C SER A 30 -38.25 6.39 -15.67
N LEU A 31 -38.26 5.89 -14.44
CA LEU A 31 -39.07 6.48 -13.36
C LEU A 31 -38.40 7.75 -12.80
N LEU A 32 -37.07 7.81 -12.78
CA LEU A 32 -36.29 9.01 -12.46
C LEU A 32 -36.53 10.12 -13.49
N ASP A 33 -36.45 9.78 -14.78
CA ASP A 33 -36.66 10.71 -15.88
C ASP A 33 -38.13 11.30 -15.86
N LYS A 34 -39.06 10.57 -15.24
CA LYS A 34 -40.45 11.01 -15.03
C LYS A 34 -40.68 11.67 -13.67
N GLU A 35 -39.64 11.90 -12.90
CA GLU A 35 -39.71 12.47 -11.56
C GLU A 35 -40.63 11.70 -10.58
N ALA A 36 -40.89 10.41 -10.89
CA ALA A 36 -41.76 9.56 -10.09
C ALA A 36 -41.10 8.96 -8.86
N ILE A 37 -39.75 8.92 -8.86
CA ILE A 37 -38.93 8.44 -7.75
C ILE A 37 -37.66 9.30 -7.62
N PHE A 38 -37.03 9.25 -6.45
CA PHE A 38 -35.73 9.81 -6.19
C PHE A 38 -34.78 8.68 -5.81
N VAL A 39 -33.51 8.77 -6.24
CA VAL A 39 -32.48 7.85 -5.81
C VAL A 39 -31.57 8.58 -4.81
N LYS A 40 -31.44 7.99 -3.63
CA LYS A 40 -30.54 8.44 -2.59
C LYS A 40 -29.35 7.47 -2.54
N GLU A 41 -28.15 7.94 -2.82
CA GLU A 41 -26.95 7.17 -2.59
C GLU A 41 -26.60 7.16 -1.11
N GLU A 42 -26.76 6.02 -0.46
CA GLU A 42 -26.22 5.80 0.88
C GLU A 42 -24.87 5.14 0.81
N LEU A 43 -23.85 5.84 1.25
CA LEU A 43 -22.53 5.26 1.53
C LEU A 43 -22.65 4.36 2.76
N ARG A 44 -23.00 3.08 2.56
CA ARG A 44 -22.91 2.11 3.64
C ARG A 44 -21.45 1.85 3.97
N ARG A 45 -21.04 2.15 5.20
CA ARG A 45 -19.73 1.75 5.71
C ARG A 45 -19.68 0.22 5.83
N THR A 46 -19.30 -0.46 4.75
CA THR A 46 -19.12 -1.92 4.72
C THR A 46 -17.79 -2.34 5.35
N TYR A 47 -16.89 -1.39 5.53
CA TYR A 47 -15.60 -1.66 6.16
C TYR A 47 -15.78 -1.99 7.65
N LYS A 48 -15.31 -3.19 8.02
CA LYS A 48 -15.13 -3.59 9.42
C LYS A 48 -13.64 -3.78 9.66
N PRO A 49 -13.02 -3.02 10.58
CA PRO A 49 -11.62 -3.22 10.92
C PRO A 49 -11.42 -4.65 11.43
N LYS A 50 -10.27 -5.25 11.11
CA LYS A 50 -9.88 -6.51 11.71
C LYS A 50 -9.49 -6.23 13.15
N THR A 51 -10.21 -6.84 14.10
CA THR A 51 -9.88 -6.73 15.52
C THR A 51 -9.24 -8.00 16.03
N GLU A 52 -8.32 -7.87 16.95
CA GLU A 52 -7.74 -8.95 17.69
C GLU A 52 -8.03 -8.77 19.17
N THR A 53 -8.37 -9.87 19.82
CA THR A 53 -8.60 -9.87 21.25
C THR A 53 -7.25 -9.83 21.99
N ARG A 54 -6.98 -8.73 22.67
CA ARG A 54 -5.79 -8.51 23.48
C ARG A 54 -6.10 -8.70 24.96
N VAL A 55 -5.06 -9.02 25.69
CA VAL A 55 -5.12 -9.31 27.13
C VAL A 55 -4.21 -8.35 27.88
N ARG A 56 -4.70 -7.81 29.00
CA ARG A 56 -3.90 -7.03 29.93
C ARG A 56 -4.25 -7.37 31.36
N LEU A 57 -3.35 -7.08 32.29
CA LEU A 57 -3.67 -7.15 33.72
C LEU A 57 -4.66 -6.06 34.07
N THR A 58 -5.64 -6.38 34.90
CA THR A 58 -6.53 -5.37 35.50
C THR A 58 -5.74 -4.40 36.39
N ALA A 59 -6.31 -3.25 36.69
CA ALA A 59 -5.69 -2.29 37.60
C ALA A 59 -5.38 -2.90 38.98
N VAL A 60 -6.23 -3.85 39.44
CA VAL A 60 -6.03 -4.59 40.70
C VAL A 60 -4.84 -5.53 40.60
N ALA A 61 -4.74 -6.28 39.52
CA ALA A 61 -3.67 -7.27 39.31
C ALA A 61 -2.30 -6.62 38.97
N ARG A 62 -2.26 -5.35 38.59
CA ARG A 62 -1.01 -4.58 38.39
C ARG A 62 -0.37 -4.16 39.72
N ASN A 63 -1.12 -4.16 40.82
CA ASN A 63 -0.56 -3.90 42.13
C ASN A 63 0.25 -5.13 42.58
N GLU A 64 1.54 -4.93 42.88
CA GLU A 64 2.48 -5.99 43.19
C GLU A 64 2.02 -6.88 44.38
N HIS A 65 1.52 -6.25 45.43
CA HIS A 65 1.01 -6.96 46.59
C HIS A 65 -0.23 -7.83 46.26
N ARG A 66 -1.15 -7.34 45.44
CA ARG A 66 -2.32 -8.07 44.98
C ARG A 66 -1.94 -9.19 44.02
N LEU A 67 -0.94 -8.96 43.16
CA LEU A 67 -0.44 -10.00 42.28
C LEU A 67 0.13 -11.19 43.06
N HIS A 68 0.88 -10.93 44.14
CA HIS A 68 1.37 -11.98 45.02
C HIS A 68 0.22 -12.79 45.68
N ILE A 69 -0.83 -12.11 46.12
CA ILE A 69 -2.01 -12.81 46.65
C ILE A 69 -2.63 -13.73 45.62
N PHE A 70 -2.76 -13.26 44.38
CA PHE A 70 -3.25 -14.10 43.26
C PHE A 70 -2.33 -15.31 43.03
N PHE A 71 -1.02 -15.16 43.10
CA PHE A 71 -0.09 -16.27 42.95
C PHE A 71 -0.33 -17.36 44.05
N ASP A 72 -0.43 -16.94 45.30
CA ASP A 72 -0.64 -17.89 46.42
C ASP A 72 -1.98 -18.63 46.32
N GLU A 73 -3.04 -17.90 45.92
CA GLU A 73 -4.35 -18.53 45.71
C GLU A 73 -4.36 -19.50 44.53
N LEU A 74 -3.76 -19.11 43.40
CA LEU A 74 -3.71 -19.92 42.17
C LEU A 74 -2.83 -21.14 42.37
N GLN A 75 -1.73 -21.01 43.07
CA GLN A 75 -0.84 -22.16 43.40
C GLN A 75 -1.56 -23.28 44.16
N ARG A 76 -2.43 -22.88 45.06
CA ARG A 76 -3.16 -23.86 45.89
C ARG A 76 -4.38 -24.45 45.20
N ARG A 77 -5.09 -23.68 44.35
CA ARG A 77 -6.42 -24.03 43.87
C ARG A 77 -6.53 -24.23 42.36
N ALA A 78 -5.62 -23.64 41.57
CA ALA A 78 -5.75 -23.64 40.13
C ALA A 78 -4.37 -23.55 39.41
N PRO A 79 -3.51 -24.58 39.49
CA PRO A 79 -2.15 -24.54 38.96
C PRO A 79 -2.09 -24.23 37.46
N LYS A 80 -3.06 -24.69 36.65
CA LYS A 80 -3.13 -24.35 35.22
C LYS A 80 -3.40 -22.86 34.96
N GLN A 81 -4.11 -22.19 35.84
CA GLN A 81 -4.31 -20.73 35.74
C GLN A 81 -3.04 -19.99 36.15
N LEU A 82 -2.30 -20.51 37.12
CA LEU A 82 -1.00 -19.96 37.48
C LEU A 82 0.00 -20.04 36.33
N ASP A 83 0.10 -21.16 35.65
CA ASP A 83 0.98 -21.34 34.50
C ASP A 83 0.64 -20.35 33.39
N LEU A 84 -0.64 -20.13 33.14
CA LEU A 84 -1.12 -19.17 32.16
C LEU A 84 -0.75 -17.73 32.56
N LEU A 85 -0.89 -17.35 33.82
CA LEU A 85 -0.51 -16.05 34.35
C LEU A 85 1.01 -15.81 34.24
N MET A 86 1.82 -16.80 34.64
CA MET A 86 3.28 -16.76 34.55
C MET A 86 3.73 -16.53 33.08
N LYS A 87 3.12 -17.26 32.16
CA LYS A 87 3.44 -17.14 30.74
C LYS A 87 3.05 -15.78 30.18
N TYR A 88 1.93 -15.23 30.62
CA TYR A 88 1.56 -13.85 30.27
C TYR A 88 2.60 -12.84 30.75
N LEU A 89 3.06 -12.94 31.99
CA LEU A 89 4.07 -12.02 32.57
C LEU A 89 5.41 -12.13 31.86
N GLU A 90 5.80 -13.33 31.41
CA GLU A 90 6.98 -13.57 30.59
C GLU A 90 6.84 -12.89 29.20
N LEU A 91 5.73 -13.16 28.50
CA LEU A 91 5.47 -12.65 27.14
C LEU A 91 5.31 -11.13 27.12
N SER A 92 4.63 -10.57 28.10
CA SER A 92 4.42 -9.13 28.23
C SER A 92 5.69 -8.36 28.66
N GLY A 93 6.71 -9.06 29.17
CA GLY A 93 7.89 -8.42 29.73
C GLY A 93 7.64 -7.68 31.06
N TYR A 94 6.48 -7.92 31.69
CA TYR A 94 6.08 -7.23 32.93
C TYR A 94 7.12 -7.33 34.04
N LEU A 95 7.74 -8.51 34.18
CA LEU A 95 8.76 -8.75 35.23
C LEU A 95 10.13 -8.11 34.92
N SER A 96 10.37 -7.70 33.70
CA SER A 96 11.67 -7.14 33.28
C SER A 96 11.74 -5.62 33.37
N GLY A 97 10.68 -4.95 33.81
CA GLY A 97 10.62 -3.47 33.96
C GLY A 97 10.80 -2.70 32.64
N ARG A 98 10.71 -3.39 31.50
CA ARG A 98 10.72 -2.80 30.15
C ARG A 98 9.30 -2.43 29.74
N ASP A 99 9.18 -1.78 28.60
CA ASP A 99 7.87 -1.48 28.01
C ASP A 99 7.01 -2.73 27.92
N ILE A 100 5.84 -2.70 28.53
CA ILE A 100 4.91 -3.83 28.58
C ILE A 100 4.38 -4.08 27.17
N LYS A 101 4.72 -5.25 26.61
CA LYS A 101 4.22 -5.65 25.30
C LYS A 101 2.78 -6.11 25.38
N GLU A 102 2.00 -5.72 24.42
CA GLU A 102 0.63 -6.21 24.28
C GLU A 102 0.64 -7.69 23.84
N VAL A 103 -0.07 -8.53 24.55
CA VAL A 103 -0.16 -9.97 24.28
C VAL A 103 -1.55 -10.32 23.73
N SER A 104 -1.61 -11.06 22.62
CA SER A 104 -2.89 -11.51 22.08
C SER A 104 -3.39 -12.74 22.84
N LYS A 105 -4.72 -12.85 22.97
CA LYS A 105 -5.36 -14.03 23.56
C LYS A 105 -4.98 -15.30 22.81
N ALA A 106 -4.92 -15.24 21.46
CA ALA A 106 -4.59 -16.37 20.62
C ALA A 106 -3.15 -16.85 20.87
N GLU A 107 -2.18 -15.94 20.87
CA GLU A 107 -0.77 -16.24 21.15
C GLU A 107 -0.58 -16.85 22.54
N LEU A 108 -1.22 -16.25 23.55
CA LEU A 108 -1.13 -16.72 24.93
C LEU A 108 -1.65 -18.16 25.07
N LEU A 109 -2.81 -18.48 24.48
CA LEU A 109 -3.38 -19.83 24.50
C LEU A 109 -2.53 -20.83 23.70
N GLN A 110 -2.00 -20.43 22.55
CA GLN A 110 -1.15 -21.29 21.72
C GLN A 110 0.16 -21.67 22.43
N ARG A 111 0.79 -20.72 23.11
CA ARG A 111 2.08 -20.94 23.79
C ARG A 111 1.96 -21.71 25.13
N THR A 112 0.76 -21.80 25.68
CA THR A 112 0.53 -22.48 26.97
C THR A 112 -0.26 -23.77 26.85
N SER A 113 -0.81 -24.07 25.67
CA SER A 113 -1.78 -25.18 25.49
C SER A 113 -2.97 -25.11 26.46
N ALA A 114 -3.25 -23.93 27.02
CA ALA A 114 -4.33 -23.71 27.94
C ALA A 114 -5.69 -23.69 27.23
N THR A 115 -6.70 -24.22 27.88
CA THR A 115 -8.06 -24.18 27.33
C THR A 115 -8.71 -22.80 27.53
N PRO A 116 -9.66 -22.41 26.69
CA PRO A 116 -10.43 -21.18 26.90
C PRO A 116 -11.07 -21.04 28.27
N ALA A 117 -11.46 -22.19 28.91
CA ALA A 117 -12.03 -22.22 30.24
C ALA A 117 -11.02 -21.77 31.32
N VAL A 118 -9.76 -22.19 31.22
CA VAL A 118 -8.68 -21.76 32.12
C VAL A 118 -8.46 -20.27 32.02
N PHE A 119 -8.45 -19.74 30.78
CA PHE A 119 -8.32 -18.31 30.51
C PHE A 119 -9.49 -17.49 31.09
N ASN A 120 -10.72 -17.92 30.84
CA ASN A 120 -11.91 -17.22 31.33
C ASN A 120 -11.93 -17.24 32.88
N GLY A 121 -11.44 -18.28 33.53
CA GLY A 121 -11.31 -18.31 34.98
C GLY A 121 -10.38 -17.23 35.55
N LEU A 122 -9.37 -16.77 34.81
CA LEU A 122 -8.55 -15.60 35.21
C LEU A 122 -9.26 -14.26 34.96
N VAL A 123 -10.08 -14.19 33.90
CA VAL A 123 -10.92 -13.03 33.65
C VAL A 123 -11.98 -12.87 34.75
N ASP A 124 -12.68 -13.96 35.10
CA ASP A 124 -13.71 -13.99 36.12
C ASP A 124 -13.17 -13.63 37.52
N ARG A 125 -11.91 -13.97 37.81
CA ARG A 125 -11.20 -13.59 39.03
C ARG A 125 -10.70 -12.14 39.03
N GLY A 126 -10.88 -11.41 37.93
CA GLY A 126 -10.40 -10.03 37.80
C GLY A 126 -8.88 -9.90 37.68
N VAL A 127 -8.18 -10.96 37.27
CA VAL A 127 -6.73 -10.89 36.97
C VAL A 127 -6.49 -10.35 35.59
N PHE A 128 -7.21 -10.85 34.58
CA PHE A 128 -7.13 -10.39 33.19
C PHE A 128 -8.31 -9.53 32.81
N GLU A 129 -8.02 -8.54 31.99
CA GLU A 129 -8.99 -7.74 31.26
C GLU A 129 -8.77 -7.94 29.77
N VAL A 130 -9.86 -8.16 29.05
CA VAL A 130 -9.87 -8.46 27.61
C VAL A 130 -10.40 -7.24 26.88
N TYR A 131 -9.72 -6.80 25.83
CA TYR A 131 -10.16 -5.71 24.98
C TYR A 131 -9.94 -6.05 23.50
N GLN A 132 -10.70 -5.40 22.64
CA GLN A 132 -10.53 -5.53 21.19
C GLN A 132 -9.59 -4.44 20.71
N GLN A 133 -8.51 -4.85 20.05
CA GLN A 133 -7.58 -3.93 19.40
C GLN A 133 -7.73 -4.07 17.89
N GLU A 134 -7.87 -2.95 17.22
CA GLU A 134 -7.80 -2.94 15.77
C GLU A 134 -6.37 -3.29 15.34
N ILE A 135 -6.26 -4.35 14.53
CA ILE A 135 -4.99 -4.73 13.92
C ILE A 135 -5.06 -4.48 12.43
N GLY A 136 -4.02 -3.82 11.90
CA GLY A 136 -3.87 -3.69 10.46
C GLY A 136 -3.81 -5.08 9.81
N ARG A 137 -4.53 -5.24 8.71
CA ARG A 137 -4.48 -6.47 7.89
C ARG A 137 -3.16 -6.58 7.15
N ILE A 138 -2.46 -5.47 7.03
CA ILE A 138 -1.14 -5.40 6.40
C ILE A 138 -0.14 -6.04 7.37
N ASP A 139 0.42 -7.14 6.93
CA ASP A 139 1.25 -8.03 7.73
C ASP A 139 2.50 -7.31 8.26
N LYS A 140 2.52 -7.00 9.56
CA LYS A 140 3.73 -6.47 10.24
C LYS A 140 4.84 -7.53 10.36
N ALA A 141 4.53 -8.79 10.07
CA ALA A 141 5.48 -9.92 10.14
C ALA A 141 6.60 -9.85 9.07
N LEU A 142 6.45 -8.98 8.07
CA LEU A 142 7.46 -8.78 7.01
C LEU A 142 8.48 -7.67 7.33
N LEU A 143 8.46 -7.09 8.53
CA LEU A 143 9.46 -6.10 8.94
C LEU A 143 10.80 -6.81 9.20
N LYS A 144 11.51 -7.11 8.12
CA LYS A 144 12.93 -7.45 8.15
C LYS A 144 13.71 -6.25 8.69
N GLU A 145 14.87 -6.49 9.29
CA GLU A 145 15.75 -5.39 9.70
C GLU A 145 15.98 -4.43 8.54
N VAL A 146 15.83 -3.14 8.81
CA VAL A 146 16.06 -2.09 7.81
C VAL A 146 17.57 -2.03 7.53
N ILE A 147 17.92 -2.15 6.26
CA ILE A 147 19.29 -2.05 5.79
C ILE A 147 19.60 -0.63 5.31
N PRO A 148 20.82 -0.14 5.48
CA PRO A 148 21.21 1.17 4.96
C PRO A 148 21.11 1.20 3.44
N VAL A 149 20.90 2.39 2.89
CA VAL A 149 20.86 2.61 1.44
C VAL A 149 22.25 2.33 0.84
N ASN A 150 22.27 1.57 -0.25
CA ASN A 150 23.51 1.28 -0.96
C ASN A 150 24.12 2.57 -1.56
N PRO A 151 25.44 2.74 -1.54
CA PRO A 151 26.06 3.90 -2.17
C PRO A 151 25.83 3.90 -3.68
N LEU A 152 25.62 5.09 -4.25
CA LEU A 152 25.53 5.29 -5.69
C LEU A 152 26.92 5.15 -6.33
N ASN A 153 26.98 4.58 -7.52
CA ASN A 153 28.17 4.65 -8.35
C ASN A 153 28.32 6.08 -8.95
N GLU A 154 29.46 6.37 -9.59
CA GLU A 154 29.76 7.71 -10.12
C GLU A 154 28.70 8.23 -11.12
N HIS A 155 28.18 7.35 -11.99
CA HIS A 155 27.17 7.73 -12.99
C HIS A 155 25.82 8.01 -12.35
N GLN A 156 25.41 7.19 -11.39
CA GLN A 156 24.20 7.38 -10.61
C GLN A 156 24.31 8.63 -9.74
N GLN A 157 25.47 8.90 -9.16
CA GLN A 157 25.69 10.08 -8.34
C GLN A 157 25.62 11.36 -9.17
N ARG A 158 26.20 11.36 -10.37
CA ARG A 158 26.06 12.49 -11.33
C ARG A 158 24.60 12.70 -11.71
N ALA A 159 23.87 11.64 -12.04
CA ALA A 159 22.45 11.72 -12.36
C ALA A 159 21.62 12.26 -11.17
N TYR A 160 21.89 11.78 -9.95
CA TYR A 160 21.24 12.25 -8.73
C TYR A 160 21.44 13.76 -8.51
N HIS A 161 22.68 14.26 -8.60
CA HIS A 161 22.97 15.69 -8.46
C HIS A 161 22.32 16.51 -9.57
N SER A 162 22.38 16.03 -10.82
CA SER A 162 21.74 16.72 -11.95
C SER A 162 20.20 16.80 -11.81
N ILE A 163 19.55 15.78 -11.22
CA ILE A 163 18.12 15.83 -10.89
C ILE A 163 17.86 16.94 -9.86
N LEU A 164 18.66 17.00 -8.79
CA LEU A 164 18.50 18.02 -7.74
C LEU A 164 18.71 19.44 -8.29
N GLU A 165 19.67 19.64 -9.14
CA GLU A 165 19.93 20.93 -9.83
C GLU A 165 18.72 21.32 -10.72
N ASN A 166 18.22 20.39 -11.52
CA ASN A 166 17.02 20.63 -12.33
C ASN A 166 15.80 20.99 -11.46
N PHE A 167 15.65 20.37 -10.30
CA PHE A 167 14.55 20.67 -9.38
C PHE A 167 14.61 22.08 -8.75
N GLN A 168 15.75 22.76 -8.80
CA GLN A 168 15.82 24.16 -8.36
C GLN A 168 15.03 25.09 -9.26
N SER A 169 15.01 24.84 -10.57
CA SER A 169 14.37 25.70 -11.57
C SER A 169 13.11 25.10 -12.21
N LYS A 170 12.94 23.77 -12.13
CA LYS A 170 11.85 23.03 -12.79
C LYS A 170 11.12 22.15 -11.81
N ASN A 171 9.82 21.92 -12.07
CA ASN A 171 8.98 21.06 -11.21
C ASN A 171 8.90 19.62 -11.71
N VAL A 172 9.25 19.37 -12.97
CA VAL A 172 9.23 18.04 -13.59
C VAL A 172 10.60 17.79 -14.22
N CYS A 173 11.16 16.60 -13.99
CA CYS A 173 12.41 16.14 -14.57
C CYS A 173 12.22 14.76 -15.20
N LEU A 174 12.74 14.56 -16.41
CA LEU A 174 12.84 13.25 -17.06
C LEU A 174 14.21 12.63 -16.73
N LEU A 175 14.22 11.46 -16.11
CA LEU A 175 15.37 10.58 -16.03
C LEU A 175 15.30 9.55 -17.16
N HIS A 176 15.98 9.84 -18.26
CA HIS A 176 16.14 8.92 -19.38
C HIS A 176 17.30 7.97 -19.10
N GLY A 177 17.00 6.78 -18.63
CA GLY A 177 18.03 5.79 -18.26
C GLY A 177 17.78 4.45 -18.93
N VAL A 178 18.82 3.89 -19.56
CA VAL A 178 18.75 2.57 -20.20
C VAL A 178 18.31 1.49 -19.21
N THR A 179 17.80 0.39 -19.72
CA THR A 179 17.43 -0.77 -18.90
C THR A 179 18.64 -1.27 -18.12
N ALA A 180 18.46 -1.60 -16.83
CA ALA A 180 19.52 -2.01 -15.91
C ALA A 180 20.59 -0.94 -15.63
N SER A 181 20.32 0.36 -15.84
CA SER A 181 21.21 1.45 -15.42
C SER A 181 21.18 1.73 -13.92
N GLY A 182 20.23 1.11 -13.21
CA GLY A 182 20.07 1.32 -11.77
C GLY A 182 19.27 2.56 -11.40
N LYS A 183 18.32 2.99 -12.23
CA LYS A 183 17.37 4.08 -11.93
C LYS A 183 16.78 3.97 -10.53
N THR A 184 16.43 2.75 -10.11
CA THR A 184 15.83 2.48 -8.80
C THR A 184 16.73 2.91 -7.63
N GLU A 185 18.06 2.78 -7.74
CA GLU A 185 18.96 3.26 -6.69
C GLU A 185 18.90 4.78 -6.58
N VAL A 186 18.86 5.49 -7.71
CA VAL A 186 18.70 6.96 -7.72
C VAL A 186 17.37 7.35 -7.08
N TYR A 187 16.29 6.60 -7.37
CA TYR A 187 14.99 6.84 -6.74
C TYR A 187 15.04 6.67 -5.24
N ILE A 188 15.67 5.60 -4.73
CA ILE A 188 15.80 5.32 -3.29
C ILE A 188 16.50 6.49 -2.58
N HIS A 189 17.57 7.04 -3.16
CA HIS A 189 18.27 8.19 -2.58
C HIS A 189 17.41 9.46 -2.58
N LEU A 190 16.65 9.73 -3.65
CA LEU A 190 15.72 10.86 -3.73
C LEU A 190 14.57 10.72 -2.71
N ILE A 191 14.07 9.51 -2.54
CA ILE A 191 13.04 9.19 -1.55
C ILE A 191 13.58 9.46 -0.14
N GLU A 192 14.77 8.93 0.19
CA GLU A 192 15.39 9.12 1.50
C GLU A 192 15.60 10.59 1.83
N GLU A 193 16.11 11.37 0.87
CA GLU A 193 16.30 12.81 1.04
C GLU A 193 14.97 13.55 1.27
N THR A 194 13.92 13.19 0.53
CA THR A 194 12.58 13.78 0.67
C THR A 194 11.98 13.47 2.05
N ILE A 195 12.12 12.23 2.52
CA ILE A 195 11.64 11.82 3.85
C ILE A 195 12.43 12.53 4.96
N ARG A 196 13.75 12.72 4.79
CA ARG A 196 14.58 13.46 5.76
C ARG A 196 14.12 14.90 5.92
N GLN A 197 13.50 15.49 4.88
CA GLN A 197 12.87 16.81 4.92
C GLN A 197 11.46 16.79 5.55
N GLY A 198 10.97 15.67 6.07
CA GLY A 198 9.64 15.50 6.65
C GLY A 198 8.52 15.51 5.61
N LYS A 199 8.81 15.15 4.37
CA LYS A 199 7.85 15.12 3.26
C LYS A 199 7.55 13.69 2.81
N GLN A 200 6.35 13.52 2.26
CA GLN A 200 5.88 12.24 1.73
C GLN A 200 6.26 12.05 0.26
N VAL A 201 6.31 10.80 -0.15
CA VAL A 201 6.63 10.39 -1.53
C VAL A 201 5.55 9.48 -2.09
N LEU A 202 5.12 9.78 -3.31
CA LEU A 202 4.33 8.87 -4.14
C LEU A 202 5.22 8.24 -5.21
N TYR A 203 5.37 6.93 -5.18
CA TYR A 203 6.11 6.18 -6.19
C TYR A 203 5.14 5.33 -7.01
N LEU A 204 4.90 5.74 -8.24
CA LEU A 204 4.00 5.06 -9.18
C LEU A 204 4.77 4.07 -10.06
N LEU A 205 4.21 2.87 -10.15
CA LEU A 205 4.65 1.81 -11.04
C LEU A 205 3.50 1.35 -11.93
N PRO A 206 3.77 0.88 -13.17
CA PRO A 206 2.81 0.10 -13.93
C PRO A 206 2.38 -1.16 -13.16
N GLU A 207 1.15 -1.63 -13.36
CA GLU A 207 0.65 -2.83 -12.66
C GLU A 207 1.53 -4.06 -12.87
N ILE A 208 2.12 -4.20 -14.06
CA ILE A 208 3.04 -5.30 -14.41
C ILE A 208 4.41 -5.17 -13.74
N ALA A 209 4.84 -3.95 -13.39
CA ALA A 209 6.14 -3.70 -12.77
C ALA A 209 6.09 -3.76 -11.24
N LEU A 210 4.89 -3.74 -10.64
CA LEU A 210 4.71 -3.91 -9.20
C LEU A 210 4.90 -5.40 -8.82
N THR A 211 6.15 -5.83 -8.78
CA THR A 211 6.54 -7.20 -8.46
C THR A 211 6.91 -7.35 -6.99
N ALA A 212 6.94 -8.61 -6.52
CA ALA A 212 7.43 -8.91 -5.18
C ALA A 212 8.87 -8.41 -4.97
N GLN A 213 9.69 -8.44 -6.01
CA GLN A 213 11.11 -8.03 -5.96
C GLN A 213 11.26 -6.52 -5.65
N ILE A 214 10.56 -5.63 -6.34
CA ILE A 214 10.63 -4.19 -6.07
C ILE A 214 10.05 -3.86 -4.70
N THR A 215 8.95 -4.50 -4.34
CA THR A 215 8.30 -4.36 -3.04
C THR A 215 9.25 -4.76 -1.91
N GLU A 216 9.85 -5.95 -2.00
CA GLU A 216 10.79 -6.45 -0.98
C GLU A 216 12.03 -5.55 -0.87
N ARG A 217 12.55 -5.06 -1.99
CA ARG A 217 13.68 -4.14 -2.03
C ARG A 217 13.41 -2.85 -1.27
N LEU A 218 12.26 -2.22 -1.53
CA LEU A 218 11.88 -0.99 -0.84
C LEU A 218 11.53 -1.23 0.63
N GLN A 219 10.90 -2.37 0.95
CA GLN A 219 10.61 -2.75 2.34
C GLN A 219 11.88 -2.97 3.17
N ARG A 220 12.93 -3.52 2.58
CA ARG A 220 14.23 -3.67 3.27
C ARG A 220 14.86 -2.33 3.63
N VAL A 221 14.64 -1.28 2.83
CA VAL A 221 15.22 0.05 3.08
C VAL A 221 14.32 0.90 3.97
N PHE A 222 13.02 0.89 3.72
CA PHE A 222 12.10 1.83 4.35
C PHE A 222 11.21 1.22 5.45
N GLY A 223 11.15 -0.11 5.53
CA GLY A 223 10.42 -0.83 6.59
C GLY A 223 8.95 -0.43 6.68
N SER A 224 8.51 -0.07 7.88
CA SER A 224 7.11 0.29 8.18
C SER A 224 6.67 1.64 7.61
N ARG A 225 7.61 2.46 7.11
CA ARG A 225 7.33 3.75 6.48
C ARG A 225 6.75 3.61 5.07
N LEU A 226 6.83 2.40 4.48
CA LEU A 226 6.34 2.09 3.14
C LEU A 226 4.92 1.54 3.19
N GLY A 227 3.99 2.23 2.55
CA GLY A 227 2.65 1.73 2.21
C GLY A 227 2.61 1.22 0.77
N ILE A 228 1.95 0.10 0.55
CA ILE A 228 1.80 -0.48 -0.79
C ILE A 228 0.32 -0.43 -1.16
N TYR A 229 -0.01 0.15 -2.32
CA TYR A 229 -1.38 0.32 -2.76
C TYR A 229 -1.59 -0.15 -4.19
N HIS A 230 -2.40 -1.20 -4.40
CA HIS A 230 -2.72 -1.69 -5.73
C HIS A 230 -4.11 -2.33 -5.83
N SER A 231 -4.59 -2.50 -7.06
CA SER A 231 -5.95 -2.97 -7.39
C SER A 231 -6.26 -4.41 -6.94
N LYS A 232 -5.24 -5.26 -6.77
CA LYS A 232 -5.41 -6.65 -6.30
C LYS A 232 -5.63 -6.77 -4.80
N PHE A 233 -5.42 -5.70 -4.03
CA PHE A 233 -5.75 -5.72 -2.62
C PHE A 233 -7.25 -5.72 -2.41
N PRO A 234 -7.75 -6.50 -1.43
CA PRO A 234 -9.14 -6.41 -1.00
C PRO A 234 -9.53 -4.97 -0.65
N ASP A 235 -10.77 -4.60 -0.91
CA ASP A 235 -11.25 -3.24 -0.62
C ASP A 235 -11.01 -2.81 0.83
N ALA A 236 -11.10 -3.76 1.76
CA ALA A 236 -10.84 -3.49 3.17
C ALA A 236 -9.40 -3.05 3.46
N GLU A 237 -8.39 -3.62 2.77
CA GLU A 237 -6.98 -3.22 2.91
C GLU A 237 -6.73 -1.85 2.26
N ARG A 238 -7.38 -1.59 1.12
CA ARG A 238 -7.32 -0.28 0.45
C ARG A 238 -7.91 0.83 1.31
N VAL A 239 -9.03 0.56 2.00
CA VAL A 239 -9.64 1.48 2.96
C VAL A 239 -8.73 1.70 4.17
N GLU A 240 -8.05 0.67 4.66
CA GLU A 240 -7.10 0.79 5.77
C GLU A 240 -5.92 1.70 5.42
N ILE A 241 -5.34 1.54 4.22
CA ILE A 241 -4.27 2.44 3.74
C ILE A 241 -4.77 3.88 3.66
N TRP A 242 -5.98 4.07 3.11
CA TRP A 242 -6.61 5.40 3.03
C TRP A 242 -6.79 6.04 4.40
N GLN A 243 -7.34 5.29 5.36
CA GLN A 243 -7.56 5.78 6.73
C GLN A 243 -6.24 6.09 7.43
N LYS A 244 -5.22 5.25 7.22
CA LYS A 244 -3.89 5.49 7.78
C LYS A 244 -3.27 6.76 7.21
N GLN A 245 -3.41 7.03 5.90
CA GLN A 245 -2.94 8.28 5.29
C GLN A 245 -3.65 9.53 5.82
N LEU A 246 -4.86 9.39 6.36
CA LEU A 246 -5.58 10.48 7.04
C LEU A 246 -5.18 10.65 8.52
N SER A 247 -4.53 9.64 9.11
CA SER A 247 -4.10 9.66 10.52
C SER A 247 -2.76 10.36 10.69
N GLU A 248 -2.34 10.58 11.94
CA GLU A 248 -1.03 11.16 12.26
C GLU A 248 0.13 10.17 12.02
N ALA A 249 -0.17 8.87 11.99
CA ALA A 249 0.78 7.80 11.72
C ALA A 249 0.73 7.34 10.26
N ASP A 250 0.68 8.29 9.33
CA ASP A 250 0.65 8.05 7.90
C ASP A 250 1.95 7.40 7.38
N TYR A 251 1.91 6.94 6.14
CA TYR A 251 3.11 6.43 5.47
C TYR A 251 3.95 7.57 4.89
N ASP A 252 5.26 7.49 5.03
CA ASP A 252 6.19 8.41 4.38
C ASP A 252 6.24 8.17 2.86
N ILE A 253 6.06 6.92 2.45
CA ILE A 253 6.10 6.50 1.05
C ILE A 253 4.86 5.69 0.73
N ILE A 254 4.22 6.01 -0.38
CA ILE A 254 3.25 5.13 -1.03
C ILE A 254 3.85 4.60 -2.33
N LEU A 255 4.04 3.28 -2.38
CA LEU A 255 4.30 2.55 -3.61
C LEU A 255 2.98 2.08 -4.18
N GLY A 256 2.65 2.49 -5.39
CA GLY A 256 1.36 2.10 -5.93
C GLY A 256 1.22 2.20 -7.44
N VAL A 257 0.06 1.77 -7.90
CA VAL A 257 -0.36 1.81 -9.29
C VAL A 257 -1.19 3.09 -9.57
N ARG A 258 -1.70 3.23 -10.77
CA ARG A 258 -2.42 4.42 -11.26
C ARG A 258 -3.44 5.02 -10.28
N SER A 259 -4.19 4.21 -9.53
CA SER A 259 -5.22 4.70 -8.60
C SER A 259 -4.66 5.35 -7.33
N SER A 260 -3.37 5.17 -7.05
CA SER A 260 -2.70 5.76 -5.87
C SER A 260 -2.61 7.28 -5.93
N VAL A 261 -2.78 7.90 -7.10
CA VAL A 261 -2.81 9.37 -7.26
C VAL A 261 -3.97 10.03 -6.51
N PHE A 262 -4.98 9.25 -6.09
CA PHE A 262 -6.13 9.77 -5.36
C PHE A 262 -6.03 9.58 -3.84
N LEU A 263 -4.95 8.99 -3.34
CA LEU A 263 -4.75 8.88 -1.90
C LEU A 263 -4.54 10.27 -1.27
N PRO A 264 -5.01 10.46 -0.04
CA PRO A 264 -4.81 11.71 0.68
C PRO A 264 -3.36 11.82 1.18
N PHE A 265 -2.65 12.81 0.69
CA PHE A 265 -1.33 13.19 1.21
C PHE A 265 -1.47 14.42 2.09
N ARG A 266 -0.59 14.57 3.08
CA ARG A 266 -0.53 15.75 3.93
C ARG A 266 0.55 16.72 3.48
N ASN A 267 1.73 16.20 3.18
CA ASN A 267 2.92 16.97 2.84
C ASN A 267 3.71 16.27 1.71
N LEU A 268 3.08 16.13 0.53
CA LEU A 268 3.73 15.49 -0.61
C LEU A 268 4.92 16.35 -1.08
N GLY A 269 6.10 15.75 -1.18
CA GLY A 269 7.33 16.42 -1.60
C GLY A 269 7.89 15.91 -2.92
N LEU A 270 7.64 14.64 -3.26
CA LEU A 270 8.15 14.01 -4.47
C LEU A 270 7.13 13.03 -5.04
N VAL A 271 6.97 13.06 -6.35
CA VAL A 271 6.25 12.04 -7.12
C VAL A 271 7.21 11.41 -8.12
N ILE A 272 7.36 10.10 -8.05
CA ILE A 272 8.14 9.31 -9.02
C ILE A 272 7.15 8.53 -9.88
N VAL A 273 7.29 8.62 -11.19
CA VAL A 273 6.52 7.83 -12.16
C VAL A 273 7.53 7.01 -12.96
N ASP A 274 7.66 5.75 -12.61
CA ASP A 274 8.59 4.85 -13.32
C ASP A 274 7.91 4.24 -14.55
N GLU A 275 8.69 3.96 -15.58
CA GLU A 275 8.22 3.54 -16.90
C GLU A 275 7.05 4.43 -17.40
N GLU A 276 7.28 5.75 -17.41
CA GLU A 276 6.24 6.78 -17.63
C GLU A 276 5.48 6.64 -18.96
N HIS A 277 6.10 5.94 -19.91
CA HIS A 277 5.55 5.69 -21.25
C HIS A 277 4.45 4.60 -21.26
N GLU A 278 4.32 3.83 -20.18
CA GLU A 278 3.42 2.68 -20.13
C GLU A 278 1.94 3.06 -20.28
N ASN A 279 1.27 2.37 -21.20
CA ASN A 279 -0.14 2.60 -21.50
C ASN A 279 -1.08 2.26 -20.34
N THR A 280 -0.64 1.42 -19.40
CA THR A 280 -1.42 1.02 -18.21
C THR A 280 -1.70 2.18 -17.26
N TYR A 281 -0.98 3.29 -17.37
CA TYR A 281 -1.29 4.53 -16.67
C TYR A 281 -2.57 5.21 -17.17
N LYS A 282 -3.06 4.86 -18.37
CA LYS A 282 -4.35 5.33 -18.87
C LYS A 282 -5.47 4.42 -18.38
N GLN A 283 -6.41 4.98 -17.64
CA GLN A 283 -7.65 4.29 -17.30
C GLN A 283 -8.60 4.32 -18.50
N GLN A 284 -8.93 3.15 -19.03
CA GLN A 284 -9.86 3.00 -20.15
C GLN A 284 -11.29 2.88 -19.64
N ASP A 285 -11.50 2.05 -18.63
CA ASP A 285 -12.76 1.77 -17.98
C ASP A 285 -12.52 1.45 -16.49
N PRO A 286 -13.39 1.85 -15.55
CA PRO A 286 -14.54 2.74 -15.72
C PRO A 286 -14.16 4.22 -15.87
N ALA A 287 -15.15 5.08 -16.11
CA ALA A 287 -14.97 6.53 -15.96
C ALA A 287 -14.69 6.90 -14.48
N PRO A 288 -13.93 7.99 -14.21
CA PRO A 288 -13.29 8.91 -15.15
C PRO A 288 -12.07 8.30 -15.85
N ARG A 289 -11.94 8.55 -17.14
CA ARG A 289 -10.84 8.04 -18.00
C ARG A 289 -9.63 8.94 -17.92
N TYR A 290 -8.97 8.99 -16.75
CA TYR A 290 -7.77 9.81 -16.55
C TYR A 290 -6.49 9.09 -16.98
N HIS A 291 -5.39 9.86 -17.11
CA HIS A 291 -4.04 9.35 -17.28
C HIS A 291 -3.23 9.62 -16.01
N ALA A 292 -2.80 8.55 -15.30
CA ALA A 292 -2.21 8.68 -13.98
C ALA A 292 -0.90 9.47 -13.96
N ARG A 293 -0.03 9.35 -14.98
CA ARG A 293 1.17 10.19 -15.11
C ARG A 293 0.81 11.68 -15.10
N ASN A 294 -0.17 12.08 -15.90
CA ASN A 294 -0.57 13.49 -15.99
C ASN A 294 -1.27 13.94 -14.70
N ALA A 295 -2.12 13.10 -14.11
CA ALA A 295 -2.74 13.37 -12.82
C ALA A 295 -1.70 13.53 -11.70
N ALA A 296 -0.64 12.70 -11.71
CA ALA A 296 0.46 12.76 -10.76
C ALA A 296 1.25 14.09 -10.86
N ILE A 297 1.50 14.59 -12.08
CA ILE A 297 2.14 15.90 -12.28
C ILE A 297 1.26 17.03 -11.71
N VAL A 298 -0.06 16.96 -11.96
CA VAL A 298 -1.00 17.96 -11.41
C VAL A 298 -1.05 17.85 -9.88
N LEU A 299 -1.16 16.64 -9.34
CA LEU A 299 -1.13 16.41 -7.89
C LEU A 299 0.14 17.00 -7.26
N ALA A 300 1.31 16.70 -7.82
CA ALA A 300 2.58 17.27 -7.35
C ALA A 300 2.56 18.81 -7.39
N SER A 301 2.04 19.40 -8.44
CA SER A 301 1.92 20.86 -8.56
C SER A 301 1.04 21.47 -7.47
N MET A 302 -0.06 20.79 -7.08
CA MET A 302 -0.97 21.25 -6.00
C MET A 302 -0.27 21.31 -4.64
N TYR A 303 0.72 20.43 -4.40
CA TYR A 303 1.51 20.39 -3.16
C TYR A 303 2.83 21.16 -3.26
N GLY A 304 3.17 21.76 -4.39
CA GLY A 304 4.51 22.32 -4.64
C GLY A 304 5.61 21.23 -4.64
N ALA A 305 5.23 19.98 -4.85
CA ALA A 305 6.12 18.83 -4.93
C ALA A 305 6.83 18.75 -6.28
N LYS A 306 7.94 18.01 -6.31
CA LYS A 306 8.69 17.72 -7.55
C LYS A 306 8.20 16.42 -8.17
N THR A 307 8.31 16.33 -9.51
CA THR A 307 7.96 15.09 -10.24
C THR A 307 9.17 14.58 -11.01
N LEU A 308 9.52 13.32 -10.79
CA LEU A 308 10.49 12.58 -11.57
C LEU A 308 9.80 11.57 -12.47
N LEU A 309 10.00 11.70 -13.77
CA LEU A 309 9.54 10.73 -14.77
C LEU A 309 10.72 9.87 -15.17
N GLY A 310 10.64 8.56 -14.95
CA GLY A 310 11.71 7.62 -15.24
C GLY A 310 11.35 6.64 -16.35
N THR A 311 12.24 6.42 -17.30
CA THR A 311 12.02 5.45 -18.38
C THR A 311 13.28 5.22 -19.19
N ALA A 312 13.33 4.07 -19.89
CA ALA A 312 14.31 3.82 -20.94
C ALA A 312 13.84 4.28 -22.33
N THR A 313 12.54 4.37 -22.53
CA THR A 313 11.87 4.69 -23.81
C THR A 313 10.81 5.78 -23.58
N PRO A 314 11.23 7.06 -23.50
CA PRO A 314 10.30 8.13 -23.17
C PRO A 314 9.15 8.26 -24.16
N SER A 315 7.96 8.61 -23.66
CA SER A 315 6.86 8.98 -24.52
C SER A 315 7.21 10.24 -25.33
N VAL A 316 6.63 10.38 -26.52
CA VAL A 316 6.90 11.52 -27.42
C VAL A 316 6.64 12.85 -26.72
N GLU A 317 5.56 12.94 -25.95
CA GLU A 317 5.19 14.14 -25.21
C GLU A 317 6.21 14.47 -24.12
N THR A 318 6.64 13.48 -23.33
CA THR A 318 7.64 13.70 -22.29
C THR A 318 8.98 14.08 -22.88
N TRP A 319 9.41 13.41 -23.94
CA TRP A 319 10.64 13.71 -24.64
C TRP A 319 10.63 15.13 -25.21
N HIS A 320 9.55 15.52 -25.89
CA HIS A 320 9.39 16.88 -26.40
C HIS A 320 9.44 17.94 -25.30
N ASN A 321 8.73 17.72 -24.18
CA ASN A 321 8.74 18.64 -23.04
C ASN A 321 10.15 18.75 -22.40
N ALA A 322 10.91 17.67 -22.38
CA ALA A 322 12.27 17.65 -21.84
C ALA A 322 13.25 18.38 -22.78
N THR A 323 13.21 18.08 -24.09
CA THR A 323 14.12 18.70 -25.09
C THR A 323 13.79 20.15 -25.36
N SER A 324 12.52 20.57 -25.24
CA SER A 324 12.11 21.98 -25.33
C SER A 324 12.44 22.82 -24.10
N GLY A 325 12.99 22.20 -23.05
CA GLY A 325 13.40 22.87 -21.80
C GLY A 325 12.25 23.09 -20.80
N LYS A 326 11.03 22.66 -21.09
CA LYS A 326 9.90 22.72 -20.14
C LYS A 326 10.13 21.80 -18.94
N TYR A 327 10.66 20.60 -19.17
CA TYR A 327 11.08 19.67 -18.13
C TYR A 327 12.61 19.66 -18.00
N GLY A 328 13.14 19.20 -16.85
CA GLY A 328 14.52 18.81 -16.72
C GLY A 328 14.79 17.55 -17.55
N LEU A 329 15.99 17.42 -18.08
CA LEU A 329 16.46 16.22 -18.75
C LEU A 329 17.74 15.73 -18.09
N VAL A 330 17.74 14.50 -17.62
CA VAL A 330 18.92 13.81 -17.07
C VAL A 330 19.04 12.48 -17.78
N GLU A 331 20.23 12.16 -18.26
CA GLU A 331 20.51 10.92 -18.97
C GLU A 331 21.39 9.99 -18.12
N LEU A 332 21.02 8.72 -18.05
CA LEU A 332 21.78 7.65 -17.40
C LEU A 332 22.02 6.53 -18.41
N LYS A 333 23.05 6.72 -19.25
CA LYS A 333 23.31 5.89 -20.44
C LYS A 333 24.04 4.58 -20.14
N GLU A 334 24.72 4.51 -18.99
CA GLU A 334 25.56 3.36 -18.67
C GLU A 334 24.80 2.31 -17.88
N ARG A 335 24.98 1.05 -18.27
CA ARG A 335 24.41 -0.09 -17.54
C ARG A 335 25.26 -0.40 -16.31
N TYR A 336 24.58 -0.88 -15.28
CA TYR A 336 25.27 -1.40 -14.08
C TYR A 336 26.21 -2.53 -14.49
N LYS A 337 27.49 -2.47 -14.06
CA LYS A 337 28.57 -3.42 -14.40
C LYS A 337 28.95 -3.45 -15.88
N GLU A 338 28.80 -2.36 -16.64
CA GLU A 338 29.24 -2.22 -18.04
C GLU A 338 28.72 -3.33 -18.98
N ILE A 339 27.54 -3.89 -18.68
CA ILE A 339 26.92 -4.90 -19.53
C ILE A 339 26.66 -4.28 -20.91
N GLN A 340 27.33 -4.80 -21.94
CA GLN A 340 27.19 -4.32 -23.31
C GLN A 340 25.75 -4.52 -23.83
N LEU A 341 25.30 -3.62 -24.69
CA LEU A 341 24.06 -3.80 -25.44
C LEU A 341 24.21 -4.98 -26.39
N PRO A 342 23.13 -5.75 -26.65
CA PRO A 342 23.15 -6.76 -27.69
C PRO A 342 23.48 -6.09 -29.03
N GLU A 343 24.33 -6.71 -29.80
CA GLU A 343 24.60 -6.30 -31.17
C GLU A 343 23.36 -6.60 -32.04
N ILE A 344 22.80 -5.56 -32.66
CA ILE A 344 21.69 -5.70 -33.58
C ILE A 344 22.24 -5.79 -34.99
N ILE A 345 22.30 -6.98 -35.55
CA ILE A 345 22.70 -7.21 -36.95
C ILE A 345 21.44 -7.21 -37.81
N PRO A 346 21.16 -6.13 -38.58
CA PRO A 346 20.04 -6.16 -39.50
C PRO A 346 20.31 -7.14 -40.63
N VAL A 347 19.52 -8.20 -40.70
CA VAL A 347 19.54 -9.14 -41.83
C VAL A 347 18.45 -8.73 -42.80
N ALA A 348 18.84 -8.32 -44.01
CA ALA A 348 17.88 -8.08 -45.07
C ALA A 348 17.28 -9.41 -45.54
N VAL A 349 16.05 -9.68 -45.16
CA VAL A 349 15.30 -10.83 -45.61
C VAL A 349 14.64 -10.47 -46.95
N SER A 350 15.43 -10.43 -48.02
CA SER A 350 14.90 -10.05 -49.33
C SER A 350 14.10 -11.14 -50.02
N TYR A 351 14.22 -12.43 -49.65
CA TYR A 351 13.52 -13.55 -50.30
C TYR A 351 13.40 -14.75 -49.35
N THR A 352 12.54 -14.71 -48.36
CA THR A 352 11.99 -15.93 -47.79
C THR A 352 10.49 -15.93 -47.99
N HIS A 353 10.01 -16.63 -49.01
CA HIS A 353 8.67 -17.16 -48.98
C HIS A 353 8.63 -18.21 -47.88
N LEU A 354 8.37 -17.81 -46.64
CA LEU A 354 7.96 -18.71 -45.59
C LEU A 354 6.64 -19.32 -46.05
N ARG A 355 6.64 -20.59 -46.43
CA ARG A 355 5.42 -21.36 -46.68
C ARG A 355 4.65 -21.41 -45.35
N ALA A 356 3.34 -21.32 -45.42
CA ALA A 356 2.45 -21.26 -44.24
C ALA A 356 2.60 -22.42 -43.24
N HIS A 357 3.38 -23.42 -43.54
CA HIS A 357 3.68 -24.57 -42.67
C HIS A 357 4.95 -24.42 -41.81
N GLU A 358 5.76 -23.38 -42.01
CA GLU A 358 7.00 -23.19 -41.23
C GLU A 358 6.82 -22.26 -40.06
N THR A 359 5.68 -21.55 -39.97
CA THR A 359 5.38 -20.64 -38.85
C THR A 359 4.89 -21.36 -37.59
N ASP A 360 4.40 -22.60 -37.71
CA ASP A 360 3.88 -23.38 -36.57
C ASP A 360 4.98 -24.09 -35.74
N GLN A 361 6.24 -24.06 -36.19
CA GLN A 361 7.34 -24.71 -35.47
C GLN A 361 8.16 -23.80 -34.54
N TYR A 362 7.88 -22.48 -34.51
CA TYR A 362 8.65 -21.50 -33.73
C TYR A 362 7.79 -20.54 -32.89
N LEU A 363 6.53 -20.91 -32.58
CA LEU A 363 5.70 -20.22 -31.58
C LEU A 363 5.53 -21.07 -30.33
#